data_a3b46267f2a25d97b940b13746432ce1
#
_entry.id   a3b46267f2a25d97b940b13746432ce1
#
_cell.length_a   1.000
_cell.length_b   1.000
_cell.length_c   1.000
_cell.angle_alpha   90.00
_cell.angle_beta   90.00
_cell.angle_gamma   90.00
#
_symmetry.space_group_name_H-M   'P 1'
#
loop_
_entity.id
_entity.type
_entity.pdbx_description
1 polymer ?
#
loop_
_entity_poly.entity_id
_entity_poly.type
_entity_poly.pdbx_seq_one_letter_code
_entity_poly.pdbx_strand_id
1 'polypeptide(L)'
;PMPHPYHWMTIGSQEDLDAATLDDIKNFFKRFYSPTNASLAIAGDIDIAEALEQVNHYFGDLPPGEAVPRRGRHDSGLSGRIELEMRDKVTLPRSYIAWPTPPEGDPDDAPLEIYQAIMSDGLTSRLHKSLVYEKQIAQSAHMRYHSSEIAGQAVLQVTAAEGHELAEVEAAAEAEMARLLREPPTDEEMTRVKNRLEAGHFRQLARIGGFGGRADQLNHFSVFSDNPELINTSLDRYMSVTREDVMRVAESVLGENQVRLHVLPEPTLSPATVTIDRTVMPPPKSEPVFTPPTPTKTALSNGMGISVVEQRGLPIVAFGVLMDAGASRDPENLPGLAGFTAQMLPEGTNNKSSQEIAQAFEFIGSRISADGRREYTLLSAETLTKHFPTALELTADLVLNPNFPDHEVERVRREHLTELRRGKDEPNAVAEQLMDGLVFN
;
A
#
# COMPACT_ATOMS: atom_id res chain seq x y z
N PRO A 1 -7.47 -27.50 -20.68
CA PRO A 1 -8.13 -27.24 -19.42
C PRO A 1 -8.16 -25.73 -19.20
N MET A 2 -9.24 -25.20 -18.63
CA MET A 2 -9.27 -23.79 -18.24
C MET A 2 -8.16 -23.53 -17.23
N PRO A 3 -7.47 -22.36 -17.30
CA PRO A 3 -6.50 -21.99 -16.29
C PRO A 3 -7.18 -21.88 -14.91
N HIS A 4 -6.38 -22.02 -13.85
CA HIS A 4 -6.85 -21.83 -12.48
C HIS A 4 -7.52 -20.46 -12.34
N PRO A 5 -8.65 -20.31 -11.60
CA PRO A 5 -9.35 -19.03 -11.45
C PRO A 5 -8.50 -17.89 -10.90
N TYR A 6 -7.40 -18.18 -10.21
CA TYR A 6 -6.43 -17.19 -9.72
C TYR A 6 -5.26 -16.96 -10.69
N HIS A 7 -5.37 -17.42 -11.94
CA HIS A 7 -4.31 -17.25 -12.94
C HIS A 7 -4.08 -15.79 -13.32
N TRP A 8 -5.14 -15.01 -13.41
CA TRP A 8 -5.07 -13.58 -13.76
C TRP A 8 -5.13 -12.68 -12.53
N MET A 9 -4.56 -11.50 -12.66
CA MET A 9 -4.59 -10.48 -11.62
C MET A 9 -6.00 -9.89 -11.49
N THR A 10 -6.37 -9.45 -10.28
CA THR A 10 -7.68 -8.81 -10.02
C THR A 10 -7.93 -7.58 -10.89
N ILE A 11 -6.86 -6.83 -11.24
CA ILE A 11 -6.97 -5.66 -12.11
C ILE A 11 -7.23 -6.04 -13.59
N GLY A 12 -7.02 -7.29 -13.97
CA GLY A 12 -7.11 -7.75 -15.37
C GLY A 12 -5.88 -7.41 -16.20
N SER A 13 -5.99 -7.64 -17.51
CA SER A 13 -5.01 -7.20 -18.51
C SER A 13 -5.53 -5.99 -19.28
N GLN A 14 -4.61 -5.23 -19.90
CA GLN A 14 -4.99 -4.10 -20.76
C GLN A 14 -5.89 -4.58 -21.91
N GLU A 15 -5.56 -5.72 -22.51
CA GLU A 15 -6.29 -6.30 -23.64
C GLU A 15 -7.73 -6.68 -23.24
N ASP A 16 -7.90 -7.33 -22.08
CA ASP A 16 -9.22 -7.72 -21.56
C ASP A 16 -10.06 -6.49 -21.22
N LEU A 17 -9.45 -5.45 -20.61
CA LEU A 17 -10.15 -4.21 -20.26
C LEU A 17 -10.57 -3.42 -21.50
N ASP A 18 -9.72 -3.36 -22.52
CA ASP A 18 -10.02 -2.68 -23.79
C ASP A 18 -11.12 -3.44 -24.58
N ALA A 19 -11.22 -4.77 -24.41
CA ALA A 19 -12.24 -5.59 -25.04
C ALA A 19 -13.58 -5.59 -24.30
N ALA A 20 -13.59 -5.22 -23.00
CA ALA A 20 -14.79 -5.23 -22.16
C ALA A 20 -15.85 -4.23 -22.66
N THR A 21 -17.06 -4.72 -22.85
CA THR A 21 -18.19 -3.92 -23.30
C THR A 21 -19.10 -3.46 -22.15
N LEU A 22 -19.92 -2.45 -22.39
CA LEU A 22 -20.93 -2.03 -21.42
C LEU A 22 -21.91 -3.17 -21.07
N ASP A 23 -22.19 -4.05 -22.00
CA ASP A 23 -23.09 -5.19 -21.77
C ASP A 23 -22.42 -6.25 -20.89
N ASP A 24 -21.11 -6.46 -21.00
CA ASP A 24 -20.36 -7.33 -20.08
C ASP A 24 -20.45 -6.80 -18.65
N ILE A 25 -20.24 -5.49 -18.45
CA ILE A 25 -20.36 -4.85 -17.14
C ILE A 25 -21.77 -5.00 -16.56
N LYS A 26 -22.82 -4.72 -17.36
CA LYS A 26 -24.21 -4.87 -16.94
C LYS A 26 -24.58 -6.31 -16.59
N ASN A 27 -24.11 -7.27 -17.39
CA ASN A 27 -24.37 -8.69 -17.17
C ASN A 27 -23.65 -9.18 -15.92
N PHE A 28 -22.38 -8.76 -15.71
CA PHE A 28 -21.64 -9.08 -14.49
C PHE A 28 -22.34 -8.50 -13.26
N PHE A 29 -22.73 -7.22 -13.30
CA PHE A 29 -23.45 -6.58 -12.21
C PHE A 29 -24.75 -7.31 -11.91
N LYS A 30 -25.60 -7.54 -12.92
CA LYS A 30 -26.88 -8.25 -12.76
C LYS A 30 -26.72 -9.64 -12.14
N ARG A 31 -25.67 -10.33 -12.50
CA ARG A 31 -25.41 -11.71 -12.03
C ARG A 31 -24.88 -11.76 -10.61
N PHE A 32 -23.98 -10.88 -10.25
CA PHE A 32 -23.22 -10.99 -9.00
C PHE A 32 -23.61 -9.98 -7.93
N TYR A 33 -24.20 -8.83 -8.30
CA TYR A 33 -24.59 -7.78 -7.35
C TYR A 33 -26.08 -7.91 -7.00
N SER A 34 -26.38 -8.91 -6.19
CA SER A 34 -27.76 -9.18 -5.74
C SER A 34 -27.78 -9.50 -4.24
N PRO A 35 -28.93 -9.30 -3.55
CA PRO A 35 -29.04 -9.58 -2.12
C PRO A 35 -28.65 -11.01 -1.72
N THR A 36 -28.91 -12.00 -2.56
CA THR A 36 -28.53 -13.40 -2.30
C THR A 36 -27.02 -13.65 -2.39
N ASN A 37 -26.24 -12.73 -2.94
CA ASN A 37 -24.80 -12.83 -3.08
C ASN A 37 -24.07 -11.69 -2.32
N ALA A 38 -24.74 -11.03 -1.39
CA ALA A 38 -24.22 -9.91 -0.62
C ALA A 38 -24.38 -10.15 0.89
N SER A 39 -23.46 -9.63 1.66
CA SER A 39 -23.55 -9.57 3.13
C SER A 39 -23.32 -8.14 3.59
N LEU A 40 -24.08 -7.69 4.56
CA LEU A 40 -23.96 -6.38 5.18
C LEU A 40 -23.67 -6.54 6.66
N ALA A 41 -22.54 -6.06 7.11
CA ALA A 41 -22.23 -5.96 8.54
C ALA A 41 -22.19 -4.48 8.96
N ILE A 42 -22.88 -4.18 10.04
CA ILE A 42 -22.94 -2.85 10.65
C ILE A 42 -22.36 -2.98 12.05
N ALA A 43 -21.35 -2.20 12.38
CA ALA A 43 -20.73 -2.20 13.69
C ALA A 43 -20.48 -0.76 14.17
N GLY A 44 -20.85 -0.45 15.41
CA GLY A 44 -20.70 0.88 15.98
C GLY A 44 -21.65 1.09 17.15
N ASP A 45 -21.83 2.34 17.57
CA ASP A 45 -22.82 2.77 18.54
C ASP A 45 -24.16 2.96 17.80
N ILE A 46 -24.94 1.87 17.69
CA ILE A 46 -26.17 1.81 16.91
C ILE A 46 -27.30 1.19 17.73
N ASP A 47 -28.54 1.64 17.48
CA ASP A 47 -29.73 0.90 17.86
C ASP A 47 -30.04 -0.16 16.79
N ILE A 48 -30.13 -1.41 17.22
CA ILE A 48 -30.32 -2.55 16.30
C ILE A 48 -31.69 -2.46 15.59
N ALA A 49 -32.74 -2.02 16.26
CA ALA A 49 -34.08 -1.96 15.66
C ALA A 49 -34.13 -0.86 14.59
N GLU A 50 -33.56 0.31 14.88
CA GLU A 50 -33.45 1.41 13.91
C GLU A 50 -32.58 1.01 12.71
N ALA A 51 -31.41 0.38 12.95
CA ALA A 51 -30.54 -0.10 11.89
C ALA A 51 -31.26 -1.09 10.96
N LEU A 52 -32.01 -2.06 11.53
CA LEU A 52 -32.79 -3.03 10.75
C LEU A 52 -33.91 -2.35 9.95
N GLU A 53 -34.56 -1.35 10.51
CA GLU A 53 -35.59 -0.58 9.79
C GLU A 53 -34.97 0.14 8.58
N GLN A 54 -33.82 0.79 8.77
CA GLN A 54 -33.12 1.47 7.67
C GLN A 54 -32.62 0.48 6.60
N VAL A 55 -32.04 -0.65 7.01
CA VAL A 55 -31.62 -1.69 6.06
C VAL A 55 -32.82 -2.20 5.26
N ASN A 56 -33.94 -2.48 5.91
CA ASN A 56 -35.15 -2.93 5.24
C ASN A 56 -35.71 -1.85 4.31
N HIS A 57 -35.67 -0.59 4.70
CA HIS A 57 -36.11 0.53 3.89
C HIS A 57 -35.32 0.67 2.58
N TYR A 58 -33.99 0.53 2.63
CA TYR A 58 -33.13 0.73 1.46
C TYR A 58 -32.91 -0.54 0.61
N PHE A 59 -32.95 -1.70 1.21
CA PHE A 59 -32.58 -2.97 0.56
C PHE A 59 -33.73 -3.99 0.50
N GLY A 60 -34.80 -3.78 1.28
CA GLY A 60 -35.87 -4.78 1.43
C GLY A 60 -36.66 -5.07 0.15
N ASP A 61 -36.79 -4.09 -0.72
CA ASP A 61 -37.53 -4.22 -1.99
C ASP A 61 -36.66 -4.73 -3.15
N LEU A 62 -35.35 -4.96 -2.92
CA LEU A 62 -34.47 -5.45 -3.97
C LEU A 62 -34.81 -6.93 -4.31
N PRO A 63 -34.88 -7.29 -5.60
CA PRO A 63 -35.10 -8.68 -6.00
C PRO A 63 -33.89 -9.55 -5.54
N PRO A 64 -34.15 -10.78 -5.07
CA PRO A 64 -33.09 -11.63 -4.50
C PRO A 64 -31.94 -11.95 -5.47
N GLY A 65 -32.21 -11.93 -6.78
CA GLY A 65 -31.25 -12.33 -7.79
C GLY A 65 -31.14 -13.86 -7.95
N GLU A 66 -30.28 -14.28 -8.87
CA GLU A 66 -29.99 -15.71 -9.07
C GLU A 66 -28.95 -16.18 -8.05
N ALA A 67 -29.08 -17.43 -7.60
CA ALA A 67 -28.08 -18.02 -6.71
C ALA A 67 -26.74 -18.19 -7.44
N VAL A 68 -25.68 -17.67 -6.86
CA VAL A 68 -24.30 -17.80 -7.37
C VAL A 68 -23.67 -19.01 -6.67
N PRO A 69 -23.37 -20.10 -7.40
CA PRO A 69 -22.75 -21.27 -6.79
C PRO A 69 -21.32 -20.93 -6.34
N ARG A 70 -20.99 -21.32 -5.12
CA ARG A 70 -19.63 -21.21 -4.59
C ARG A 70 -18.69 -22.17 -5.34
N ARG A 71 -17.49 -21.70 -5.60
CA ARG A 71 -16.42 -22.55 -6.14
C ARG A 71 -15.81 -23.33 -4.99
N GLY A 72 -15.66 -24.64 -5.16
CA GLY A 72 -14.91 -25.46 -4.22
C GLY A 72 -13.40 -25.34 -4.44
N ARG A 73 -12.63 -26.02 -3.59
CA ARG A 73 -11.18 -26.17 -3.73
C ARG A 73 -10.79 -26.45 -5.19
N HIS A 74 -9.79 -25.74 -5.66
CA HIS A 74 -9.26 -25.87 -7.01
C HIS A 74 -7.74 -26.09 -6.93
N ASP A 75 -7.29 -27.27 -7.34
CA ASP A 75 -5.87 -27.58 -7.30
C ASP A 75 -5.12 -26.87 -8.43
N SER A 76 -3.92 -26.38 -8.15
CA SER A 76 -3.11 -25.63 -9.12
C SER A 76 -2.70 -26.45 -10.35
N GLY A 77 -2.73 -27.77 -10.27
CA GLY A 77 -2.24 -28.68 -11.30
C GLY A 77 -0.72 -28.65 -11.50
N LEU A 78 0.01 -27.94 -10.62
CA LEU A 78 1.47 -27.87 -10.67
C LEU A 78 2.05 -29.23 -10.27
N SER A 79 2.82 -29.83 -11.19
CA SER A 79 3.53 -31.09 -10.97
C SER A 79 5.02 -30.88 -11.26
N GLY A 80 5.81 -30.79 -10.17
CA GLY A 80 7.24 -30.57 -10.25
C GLY A 80 7.65 -29.08 -10.22
N ARG A 81 8.95 -28.84 -10.41
CA ARG A 81 9.58 -27.53 -10.34
C ARG A 81 9.55 -26.82 -11.69
N ILE A 82 9.15 -25.56 -11.66
CA ILE A 82 9.28 -24.63 -12.82
C ILE A 82 10.30 -23.57 -12.43
N GLU A 83 11.29 -23.33 -13.28
CA GLU A 83 12.30 -22.29 -13.09
C GLU A 83 12.17 -21.22 -14.18
N LEU A 84 12.17 -19.96 -13.75
CA LEU A 84 12.05 -18.79 -14.61
C LEU A 84 13.14 -17.78 -14.24
N GLU A 85 13.67 -17.11 -15.24
CA GLU A 85 14.60 -16.00 -15.06
C GLU A 85 14.06 -14.76 -15.78
N MET A 86 14.14 -13.63 -15.12
CA MET A 86 13.89 -12.32 -15.74
C MET A 86 14.98 -11.33 -15.33
N ARG A 87 15.19 -10.33 -16.16
CA ARG A 87 16.07 -9.21 -15.87
C ARG A 87 15.27 -7.95 -15.73
N ASP A 88 15.61 -7.15 -14.73
CA ASP A 88 14.88 -5.91 -14.43
C ASP A 88 15.84 -4.88 -13.81
N LYS A 89 15.40 -3.65 -13.73
CA LYS A 89 16.13 -2.53 -13.09
C LYS A 89 16.13 -2.66 -11.56
N VAL A 90 16.67 -3.76 -11.08
CA VAL A 90 16.88 -4.02 -9.64
C VAL A 90 18.36 -3.86 -9.30
N THR A 91 18.65 -3.40 -8.09
CA THR A 91 20.04 -3.23 -7.63
C THR A 91 20.65 -4.56 -7.20
N LEU A 92 19.87 -5.42 -6.56
CA LEU A 92 20.30 -6.69 -6.00
C LEU A 92 19.50 -7.84 -6.59
N PRO A 93 20.14 -8.99 -6.85
CA PRO A 93 19.44 -10.17 -7.36
C PRO A 93 18.48 -10.71 -6.29
N ARG A 94 17.35 -11.22 -6.77
CA ARG A 94 16.24 -11.68 -5.91
C ARG A 94 15.63 -12.95 -6.45
N SER A 95 15.25 -13.84 -5.55
CA SER A 95 14.50 -15.04 -5.87
C SER A 95 13.14 -15.05 -5.19
N TYR A 96 12.15 -15.57 -5.89
CA TYR A 96 10.83 -15.91 -5.39
C TYR A 96 10.61 -17.41 -5.61
N ILE A 97 10.33 -18.14 -4.54
CA ILE A 97 9.97 -19.54 -4.60
C ILE A 97 8.55 -19.68 -4.07
N ALA A 98 7.64 -20.11 -4.91
CA ALA A 98 6.21 -20.19 -4.61
C ALA A 98 5.71 -21.64 -4.63
N TRP A 99 4.97 -22.00 -3.61
CA TRP A 99 4.28 -23.29 -3.48
C TRP A 99 2.77 -23.08 -3.46
N PRO A 100 2.00 -23.87 -4.20
CA PRO A 100 0.55 -23.91 -4.01
C PRO A 100 0.22 -24.53 -2.65
N THR A 101 -0.77 -23.95 -1.97
CA THR A 101 -1.20 -24.40 -0.65
C THR A 101 -2.72 -24.61 -0.61
N PRO A 102 -3.24 -25.30 0.39
CA PRO A 102 -4.68 -25.45 0.60
C PRO A 102 -5.40 -24.10 0.74
N PRO A 103 -6.73 -24.10 0.52
CA PRO A 103 -7.57 -22.93 0.71
C PRO A 103 -7.73 -22.55 2.19
N GLU A 104 -8.26 -21.36 2.43
CA GLU A 104 -8.62 -20.88 3.76
C GLU A 104 -9.60 -21.85 4.46
N GLY A 105 -9.38 -22.07 5.76
CA GLY A 105 -10.20 -22.95 6.57
C GLY A 105 -9.87 -24.44 6.42
N ASP A 106 -8.94 -24.83 5.55
CA ASP A 106 -8.37 -26.17 5.51
C ASP A 106 -7.64 -26.48 6.84
N PRO A 107 -7.62 -27.75 7.31
CA PRO A 107 -6.86 -28.11 8.50
C PRO A 107 -5.38 -27.71 8.47
N ASP A 108 -4.79 -27.58 7.29
CA ASP A 108 -3.38 -27.21 7.11
C ASP A 108 -3.15 -25.68 7.06
N ASP A 109 -4.19 -24.87 6.97
CA ASP A 109 -4.13 -23.42 6.87
C ASP A 109 -3.45 -22.78 8.11
N ALA A 110 -3.95 -23.03 9.32
CA ALA A 110 -3.36 -22.49 10.53
C ALA A 110 -1.94 -23.01 10.82
N PRO A 111 -1.62 -24.30 10.62
CA PRO A 111 -0.23 -24.79 10.70
C PRO A 111 0.74 -24.11 9.73
N LEU A 112 0.31 -23.83 8.49
CA LEU A 112 1.15 -23.12 7.50
C LEU A 112 1.41 -21.66 7.89
N GLU A 113 0.42 -20.98 8.46
CA GLU A 113 0.61 -19.62 8.98
C GLU A 113 1.59 -19.58 10.15
N ILE A 114 1.50 -20.55 11.08
CA ILE A 114 2.47 -20.68 12.18
C ILE A 114 3.86 -21.02 11.65
N TYR A 115 3.97 -21.94 10.68
CA TYR A 115 5.24 -22.25 10.01
C TYR A 115 5.87 -21.00 9.41
N GLN A 116 5.11 -20.23 8.63
CA GLN A 116 5.56 -18.98 8.03
C GLN A 116 6.07 -18.00 9.10
N ALA A 117 5.33 -17.85 10.20
CA ALA A 117 5.70 -16.93 11.27
C ALA A 117 6.99 -17.36 12.01
N ILE A 118 7.22 -18.66 12.21
CA ILE A 118 8.47 -19.19 12.76
C ILE A 118 9.63 -18.89 11.82
N MET A 119 9.42 -19.10 10.52
CA MET A 119 10.47 -18.92 9.52
C MET A 119 10.85 -17.45 9.28
N SER A 120 9.88 -16.51 9.29
CA SER A 120 10.21 -15.17 8.82
C SER A 120 9.61 -13.99 9.62
N ASP A 121 8.84 -14.23 10.69
CA ASP A 121 8.22 -13.15 11.44
C ASP A 121 9.09 -12.60 12.57
N GLY A 122 9.62 -11.41 12.36
CA GLY A 122 10.46 -10.69 13.32
C GLY A 122 11.95 -11.03 13.23
N LEU A 123 12.76 -10.29 13.99
CA LEU A 123 14.23 -10.39 13.96
C LEU A 123 14.76 -11.72 14.50
N THR A 124 13.98 -12.40 15.30
CA THR A 124 14.35 -13.70 15.92
C THR A 124 13.85 -14.90 15.11
N SER A 125 13.20 -14.67 13.96
CA SER A 125 12.77 -15.73 13.05
C SER A 125 13.97 -16.46 12.42
N ARG A 126 13.77 -17.71 12.04
CA ARG A 126 14.90 -18.58 11.62
C ARG A 126 15.63 -18.04 10.39
N LEU A 127 14.89 -17.61 9.36
CA LEU A 127 15.49 -17.06 8.14
C LEU A 127 16.23 -15.75 8.41
N HIS A 128 15.60 -14.82 9.13
CA HIS A 128 16.23 -13.53 9.43
C HIS A 128 17.50 -13.73 10.27
N LYS A 129 17.40 -14.49 11.35
CA LYS A 129 18.52 -14.76 12.23
C LYS A 129 19.71 -15.39 11.49
N SER A 130 19.44 -16.44 10.70
CA SER A 130 20.50 -17.18 10.01
C SER A 130 21.10 -16.40 8.83
N LEU A 131 20.27 -15.89 7.91
CA LEU A 131 20.75 -15.35 6.64
C LEU A 131 21.11 -13.87 6.70
N VAL A 132 20.35 -13.08 7.50
CA VAL A 132 20.54 -11.64 7.56
C VAL A 132 21.48 -11.25 8.70
N TYR A 133 21.29 -11.81 9.90
CA TYR A 133 22.04 -11.41 11.09
C TYR A 133 23.36 -12.17 11.26
N GLU A 134 23.34 -13.51 11.23
CA GLU A 134 24.52 -14.33 11.51
C GLU A 134 25.45 -14.46 10.29
N LYS A 135 24.91 -14.90 9.14
CA LYS A 135 25.70 -15.12 7.92
C LYS A 135 25.91 -13.86 7.09
N GLN A 136 25.02 -12.89 7.20
CA GLN A 136 25.06 -11.61 6.47
C GLN A 136 25.11 -11.76 4.94
N ILE A 137 24.60 -12.87 4.39
CA ILE A 137 24.58 -13.16 2.95
C ILE A 137 23.31 -12.66 2.25
N ALA A 138 22.27 -12.35 3.02
CA ALA A 138 21.01 -11.82 2.49
C ALA A 138 20.75 -10.40 3.00
N GLN A 139 20.30 -9.55 2.09
CA GLN A 139 19.72 -8.26 2.44
C GLN A 139 18.37 -8.44 3.11
N SER A 140 17.59 -9.42 2.65
CA SER A 140 16.31 -9.80 3.24
C SER A 140 15.96 -11.25 2.92
N ALA A 141 15.25 -11.90 3.83
CA ALA A 141 14.70 -13.24 3.63
C ALA A 141 13.32 -13.29 4.30
N HIS A 142 12.27 -13.40 3.49
CA HIS A 142 10.89 -13.35 3.95
C HIS A 142 10.09 -14.49 3.35
N MET A 143 9.26 -15.12 4.17
CA MET A 143 8.23 -16.02 3.72
C MET A 143 6.87 -15.36 3.92
N ARG A 144 6.01 -15.44 2.93
CA ARG A 144 4.62 -14.98 3.00
C ARG A 144 3.72 -16.18 2.78
N TYR A 145 2.67 -16.25 3.55
CA TYR A 145 1.60 -17.21 3.36
C TYR A 145 0.31 -16.46 3.14
N HIS A 146 -0.45 -16.87 2.15
CA HIS A 146 -1.75 -16.30 1.84
C HIS A 146 -2.68 -17.42 1.40
N SER A 147 -3.75 -17.63 2.14
CA SER A 147 -4.86 -18.49 1.78
C SER A 147 -6.04 -17.65 1.28
N SER A 148 -6.80 -18.23 0.37
CA SER A 148 -8.02 -17.66 -0.20
C SER A 148 -9.07 -18.76 -0.35
N GLU A 149 -10.29 -18.42 -0.78
CA GLU A 149 -11.47 -19.30 -0.79
C GLU A 149 -11.24 -20.67 -1.45
N ILE A 150 -10.50 -20.74 -2.56
CA ILE A 150 -10.40 -22.00 -3.35
C ILE A 150 -8.98 -22.56 -3.42
N ALA A 151 -7.97 -21.78 -3.09
CA ALA A 151 -6.55 -22.16 -3.05
C ALA A 151 -5.74 -21.10 -2.29
N GLY A 152 -4.53 -21.45 -1.89
CA GLY A 152 -3.56 -20.53 -1.29
C GLY A 152 -2.19 -20.65 -1.93
N GLN A 153 -1.24 -19.84 -1.44
CA GLN A 153 0.16 -19.91 -1.82
C GLN A 153 1.08 -19.54 -0.66
N ALA A 154 2.22 -20.20 -0.57
CA ALA A 154 3.34 -19.80 0.25
C ALA A 154 4.46 -19.29 -0.68
N VAL A 155 5.07 -18.16 -0.36
CA VAL A 155 6.12 -17.56 -1.18
C VAL A 155 7.31 -17.21 -0.30
N LEU A 156 8.44 -17.84 -0.55
CA LEU A 156 9.74 -17.44 -0.01
C LEU A 156 10.38 -16.42 -0.95
N GLN A 157 10.71 -15.26 -0.42
CA GLN A 157 11.45 -14.23 -1.12
C GLN A 157 12.79 -14.03 -0.45
N VAL A 158 13.89 -14.17 -1.19
CA VAL A 158 15.23 -13.84 -0.72
C VAL A 158 15.87 -12.81 -1.64
N THR A 159 16.57 -11.85 -1.06
CA THR A 159 17.37 -10.86 -1.79
C THR A 159 18.81 -11.01 -1.33
N ALA A 160 19.73 -11.27 -2.24
CA ALA A 160 21.14 -11.41 -1.91
C ALA A 160 21.72 -10.08 -1.39
N ALA A 161 22.63 -10.15 -0.42
CA ALA A 161 23.41 -8.99 -0.01
C ALA A 161 24.46 -8.67 -1.09
N GLU A 162 24.96 -7.44 -1.08
CA GLU A 162 26.00 -7.02 -2.02
C GLU A 162 27.26 -7.91 -1.89
N GLY A 163 27.73 -8.43 -3.02
CA GLY A 163 28.90 -9.31 -3.08
C GLY A 163 28.61 -10.80 -2.87
N HIS A 164 27.34 -11.18 -2.68
CA HIS A 164 26.92 -12.58 -2.54
C HIS A 164 26.09 -13.04 -3.75
N GLU A 165 26.27 -14.31 -4.10
CA GLU A 165 25.55 -14.92 -5.20
C GLU A 165 24.16 -15.38 -4.78
N LEU A 166 23.14 -15.17 -5.65
CA LEU A 166 21.78 -15.55 -5.34
C LEU A 166 21.62 -17.03 -5.01
N ALA A 167 22.34 -17.91 -5.70
CA ALA A 167 22.32 -19.36 -5.46
C ALA A 167 22.82 -19.73 -4.06
N GLU A 168 23.81 -19.00 -3.51
CA GLU A 168 24.27 -19.19 -2.14
C GLU A 168 23.17 -18.88 -1.13
N VAL A 169 22.45 -17.77 -1.34
CA VAL A 169 21.38 -17.34 -0.44
C VAL A 169 20.18 -18.29 -0.49
N GLU A 170 19.82 -18.75 -1.69
CA GLU A 170 18.77 -19.76 -1.87
C GLU A 170 19.11 -21.07 -1.16
N ALA A 171 20.32 -21.59 -1.37
CA ALA A 171 20.75 -22.82 -0.72
C ALA A 171 20.75 -22.68 0.82
N ALA A 172 21.14 -21.52 1.34
CA ALA A 172 21.09 -21.26 2.78
C ALA A 172 19.65 -21.18 3.30
N ALA A 173 18.72 -20.59 2.55
CA ALA A 173 17.31 -20.53 2.93
C ALA A 173 16.67 -21.93 2.92
N GLU A 174 16.92 -22.72 1.90
CA GLU A 174 16.47 -24.11 1.82
C GLU A 174 17.07 -24.98 2.95
N ALA A 175 18.32 -24.75 3.31
CA ALA A 175 18.96 -25.45 4.43
C ALA A 175 18.27 -25.12 5.78
N GLU A 176 17.81 -23.87 5.98
CA GLU A 176 17.04 -23.48 7.16
C GLU A 176 15.65 -24.11 7.17
N MET A 177 14.97 -24.18 6.03
CA MET A 177 13.69 -24.88 5.90
C MET A 177 13.87 -26.38 6.21
N ALA A 178 14.89 -27.01 5.63
CA ALA A 178 15.21 -28.41 5.90
C ALA A 178 15.69 -28.64 7.35
N ARG A 179 16.30 -27.64 7.98
CA ARG A 179 16.68 -27.70 9.40
C ARG A 179 15.47 -27.79 10.31
N LEU A 180 14.38 -27.09 10.00
CA LEU A 180 13.14 -27.17 10.78
C LEU A 180 12.59 -28.61 10.85
N LEU A 181 12.72 -29.40 9.75
CA LEU A 181 12.29 -30.79 9.74
C LEU A 181 13.13 -31.70 10.64
N ARG A 182 14.41 -31.36 10.88
CA ARG A 182 15.32 -32.09 11.78
C ARG A 182 15.28 -31.56 13.21
N GLU A 183 15.07 -30.28 13.36
CA GLU A 183 15.01 -29.55 14.62
C GLU A 183 13.63 -28.88 14.73
N PRO A 184 12.62 -29.60 15.27
CA PRO A 184 11.27 -29.09 15.41
C PRO A 184 11.22 -27.73 16.09
N PRO A 185 10.14 -26.97 15.89
CA PRO A 185 9.95 -25.71 16.60
C PRO A 185 10.07 -25.89 18.12
N THR A 186 10.80 -25.00 18.77
CA THR A 186 10.90 -25.00 20.24
C THR A 186 9.60 -24.50 20.88
N ASP A 187 9.40 -24.77 22.18
CA ASP A 187 8.27 -24.22 22.92
C ASP A 187 8.27 -22.69 22.92
N GLU A 188 9.45 -22.08 22.96
CA GLU A 188 9.60 -20.64 22.88
C GLU A 188 9.15 -20.07 21.53
N GLU A 189 9.55 -20.69 20.41
CA GLU A 189 9.13 -20.31 19.08
C GLU A 189 7.60 -20.42 18.92
N MET A 190 7.02 -21.55 19.33
CA MET A 190 5.57 -21.77 19.30
C MET A 190 4.82 -20.75 20.16
N THR A 191 5.28 -20.50 21.38
CA THR A 191 4.66 -19.54 22.30
C THR A 191 4.76 -18.13 21.75
N ARG A 192 5.92 -17.72 21.24
CA ARG A 192 6.13 -16.40 20.65
C ARG A 192 5.16 -16.13 19.49
N VAL A 193 5.03 -17.09 18.59
CA VAL A 193 4.14 -16.96 17.42
C VAL A 193 2.68 -16.91 17.86
N LYS A 194 2.24 -17.81 18.73
CA LYS A 194 0.88 -17.83 19.26
C LYS A 194 0.50 -16.54 19.98
N ASN A 195 1.36 -16.03 20.83
CA ASN A 195 1.15 -14.75 21.52
C ASN A 195 1.02 -13.58 20.54
N ARG A 196 1.79 -13.60 19.45
CA ARG A 196 1.71 -12.58 18.41
C ARG A 196 0.39 -12.63 17.65
N LEU A 197 -0.06 -13.82 17.28
CA LEU A 197 -1.35 -14.05 16.60
C LEU A 197 -2.52 -13.62 17.51
N GLU A 198 -2.48 -14.01 18.79
CA GLU A 198 -3.48 -13.59 19.78
C GLU A 198 -3.54 -12.07 19.91
N ALA A 199 -2.39 -11.42 20.12
CA ALA A 199 -2.32 -9.97 20.21
C ALA A 199 -2.78 -9.27 18.92
N GLY A 200 -2.48 -9.85 17.76
CA GLY A 200 -2.95 -9.41 16.44
C GLY A 200 -4.47 -9.48 16.32
N HIS A 201 -5.04 -10.60 16.69
CA HIS A 201 -6.48 -10.83 16.69
C HIS A 201 -7.24 -9.80 17.54
N PHE A 202 -6.83 -9.58 18.79
CA PHE A 202 -7.48 -8.57 19.65
C PHE A 202 -7.31 -7.15 19.13
N ARG A 203 -6.16 -6.80 18.55
CA ARG A 203 -5.97 -5.50 17.89
C ARG A 203 -6.90 -5.30 16.68
N GLN A 204 -7.17 -6.35 15.93
CA GLN A 204 -8.12 -6.30 14.82
C GLN A 204 -9.55 -6.13 15.34
N LEU A 205 -9.95 -6.87 16.37
CA LEU A 205 -11.28 -6.75 17.00
C LEU A 205 -11.51 -5.39 17.67
N ALA A 206 -10.45 -4.71 18.11
CA ALA A 206 -10.55 -3.36 18.68
C ALA A 206 -10.95 -2.32 17.63
N ARG A 207 -10.63 -2.55 16.36
CA ARG A 207 -11.05 -1.67 15.26
C ARG A 207 -12.48 -2.00 14.83
N ILE A 208 -13.35 -0.99 14.80
CA ILE A 208 -14.75 -1.16 14.43
C ILE A 208 -14.88 -1.42 12.92
N GLY A 209 -14.28 -0.58 12.11
CA GLY A 209 -14.33 -0.62 10.64
C GLY A 209 -12.94 -0.71 10.00
N GLY A 210 -12.92 -0.59 8.66
CA GLY A 210 -11.72 -0.72 7.82
C GLY A 210 -11.33 -2.18 7.60
N PHE A 211 -10.34 -2.40 6.72
CA PHE A 211 -9.86 -3.74 6.38
C PHE A 211 -9.32 -4.47 7.61
N GLY A 212 -9.84 -5.69 7.85
CA GLY A 212 -9.54 -6.52 9.01
C GLY A 212 -10.16 -6.03 10.32
N GLY A 213 -11.00 -4.99 10.32
CA GLY A 213 -11.77 -4.57 11.50
C GLY A 213 -12.97 -5.48 11.75
N ARG A 214 -13.70 -5.23 12.85
CA ARG A 214 -14.80 -6.09 13.31
C ARG A 214 -15.90 -6.30 12.27
N ALA A 215 -16.35 -5.21 11.60
CA ALA A 215 -17.36 -5.31 10.55
C ALA A 215 -16.86 -6.11 9.34
N ASP A 216 -15.60 -5.89 8.94
CA ASP A 216 -14.98 -6.61 7.84
C ASP A 216 -14.84 -8.11 8.15
N GLN A 217 -14.39 -8.48 9.35
CA GLN A 217 -14.30 -9.89 9.78
C GLN A 217 -15.68 -10.57 9.86
N LEU A 218 -16.71 -9.88 10.35
CA LEU A 218 -18.08 -10.42 10.36
C LEU A 218 -18.55 -10.73 8.93
N ASN A 219 -18.31 -9.80 7.98
CA ASN A 219 -18.62 -10.04 6.58
C ASN A 219 -17.79 -11.19 5.99
N HIS A 220 -16.50 -11.23 6.28
CA HIS A 220 -15.61 -12.28 5.81
C HIS A 220 -16.12 -13.67 6.23
N PHE A 221 -16.37 -13.88 7.51
CA PHE A 221 -16.89 -15.16 8.01
C PHE A 221 -18.31 -15.47 7.52
N SER A 222 -19.16 -14.45 7.38
CA SER A 222 -20.49 -14.62 6.81
C SER A 222 -20.43 -15.05 5.35
N VAL A 223 -19.58 -14.40 4.55
CA VAL A 223 -19.47 -14.65 3.12
C VAL A 223 -18.72 -15.95 2.82
N PHE A 224 -17.57 -16.21 3.44
CA PHE A 224 -16.69 -17.32 3.06
C PHE A 224 -16.90 -18.60 3.89
N SER A 225 -17.46 -18.49 5.09
CA SER A 225 -17.69 -19.64 5.97
C SER A 225 -19.16 -19.86 6.32
N ASP A 226 -20.05 -19.00 5.83
CA ASP A 226 -21.50 -19.01 6.13
C ASP A 226 -21.80 -19.01 7.65
N ASN A 227 -20.86 -18.47 8.44
CA ASN A 227 -20.93 -18.45 9.89
C ASN A 227 -20.18 -17.24 10.50
N PRO A 228 -20.84 -16.09 10.70
CA PRO A 228 -20.21 -14.92 11.29
C PRO A 228 -19.75 -15.11 12.75
N GLU A 229 -20.28 -16.12 13.48
CA GLU A 229 -19.89 -16.41 14.86
C GLU A 229 -18.44 -16.93 14.98
N LEU A 230 -17.82 -17.34 13.86
CA LEU A 230 -16.41 -17.72 13.82
C LEU A 230 -15.48 -16.58 14.26
N ILE A 231 -15.91 -15.33 14.23
CA ILE A 231 -15.17 -14.22 14.79
C ILE A 231 -14.78 -14.45 16.27
N ASN A 232 -15.59 -15.21 17.03
CA ASN A 232 -15.37 -15.50 18.44
C ASN A 232 -14.42 -16.70 18.68
N THR A 233 -14.28 -17.59 17.69
CA THR A 233 -13.56 -18.87 17.84
C THR A 233 -12.42 -19.04 16.83
N SER A 234 -12.26 -18.13 15.87
CA SER A 234 -11.24 -18.23 14.82
C SER A 234 -9.81 -18.29 15.37
N LEU A 235 -9.56 -17.72 16.54
CA LEU A 235 -8.27 -17.79 17.22
C LEU A 235 -7.96 -19.21 17.72
N ASP A 236 -8.97 -20.01 18.11
CA ASP A 236 -8.76 -21.33 18.70
C ASP A 236 -8.05 -22.29 17.75
N ARG A 237 -8.28 -22.16 16.44
CA ARG A 237 -7.61 -22.97 15.43
C ARG A 237 -6.09 -22.77 15.44
N TYR A 238 -5.61 -21.56 15.70
CA TYR A 238 -4.18 -21.27 15.83
C TYR A 238 -3.61 -21.75 17.17
N MET A 239 -4.38 -21.56 18.25
CA MET A 239 -3.95 -21.96 19.59
C MET A 239 -3.83 -23.47 19.73
N SER A 240 -4.62 -24.24 18.97
CA SER A 240 -4.61 -25.71 18.99
C SER A 240 -3.48 -26.34 18.17
N VAL A 241 -2.82 -25.59 17.26
CA VAL A 241 -1.74 -26.14 16.41
C VAL A 241 -0.58 -26.66 17.27
N THR A 242 -0.16 -27.88 16.95
CA THR A 242 0.99 -28.56 17.58
C THR A 242 2.27 -28.41 16.75
N ARG A 243 3.42 -28.78 17.31
CA ARG A 243 4.68 -28.83 16.55
C ARG A 243 4.61 -29.86 15.41
N GLU A 244 3.97 -30.97 15.69
CA GLU A 244 3.76 -32.07 14.74
C GLU A 244 2.96 -31.60 13.53
N ASP A 245 1.96 -30.75 13.73
CA ASP A 245 1.20 -30.12 12.65
C ASP A 245 2.08 -29.22 11.79
N VAL A 246 2.90 -28.38 12.42
CA VAL A 246 3.83 -27.48 11.71
C VAL A 246 4.84 -28.30 10.88
N MET A 247 5.38 -29.37 11.44
CA MET A 247 6.33 -30.24 10.73
C MET A 247 5.65 -30.97 9.57
N ARG A 248 4.46 -31.49 9.78
CA ARG A 248 3.69 -32.20 8.75
C ARG A 248 3.40 -31.31 7.54
N VAL A 249 2.98 -30.07 7.74
CA VAL A 249 2.74 -29.16 6.62
C VAL A 249 4.03 -28.71 5.93
N ALA A 250 5.12 -28.53 6.68
CA ALA A 250 6.41 -28.22 6.12
C ALA A 250 6.91 -29.34 5.17
N GLU A 251 6.70 -30.60 5.54
CA GLU A 251 7.10 -31.75 4.75
C GLU A 251 6.17 -31.99 3.54
N SER A 252 4.85 -31.91 3.74
CA SER A 252 3.87 -32.31 2.73
C SER A 252 3.54 -31.22 1.71
N VAL A 253 3.57 -29.95 2.11
CA VAL A 253 3.10 -28.83 1.28
C VAL A 253 4.28 -28.11 0.61
N LEU A 254 5.39 -27.92 1.32
CA LEU A 254 6.54 -27.16 0.83
C LEU A 254 7.59 -28.04 0.11
N GLY A 255 7.11 -28.97 -0.70
CA GLY A 255 7.93 -29.94 -1.42
C GLY A 255 8.42 -29.47 -2.80
N GLU A 256 8.54 -30.44 -3.72
CA GLU A 256 9.12 -30.23 -5.07
C GLU A 256 8.17 -29.50 -6.05
N ASN A 257 6.86 -29.43 -5.75
CA ASN A 257 5.89 -28.75 -6.58
C ASN A 257 5.96 -27.25 -6.35
N GLN A 258 6.83 -26.54 -7.07
CA GLN A 258 7.14 -25.14 -6.84
C GLN A 258 7.46 -24.37 -8.13
N VAL A 259 7.25 -23.07 -8.10
CA VAL A 259 7.70 -22.14 -9.13
C VAL A 259 8.83 -21.30 -8.54
N ARG A 260 9.98 -21.22 -9.23
CA ARG A 260 11.10 -20.34 -8.91
C ARG A 260 11.22 -19.25 -9.95
N LEU A 261 11.30 -18.02 -9.51
CA LEU A 261 11.55 -16.87 -10.34
C LEU A 261 12.80 -16.15 -9.84
N HIS A 262 13.84 -16.11 -10.67
CA HIS A 262 15.03 -15.32 -10.43
C HIS A 262 14.88 -13.96 -11.11
N VAL A 263 14.96 -12.89 -10.35
CA VAL A 263 14.99 -11.52 -10.84
C VAL A 263 16.42 -11.01 -10.70
N LEU A 264 17.11 -10.88 -11.83
CA LEU A 264 18.50 -10.47 -11.91
C LEU A 264 18.61 -9.01 -12.34
N PRO A 265 19.62 -8.27 -11.86
CA PRO A 265 19.89 -6.93 -12.35
C PRO A 265 20.10 -6.92 -13.87
N GLU A 266 19.48 -5.95 -14.56
CA GLU A 266 19.86 -5.66 -15.95
C GLU A 266 21.34 -5.26 -15.96
N PRO A 267 22.15 -5.78 -16.90
CA PRO A 267 23.48 -5.27 -17.08
C PRO A 267 23.35 -3.80 -17.46
N THR A 268 23.83 -2.91 -16.60
CA THR A 268 23.98 -1.50 -16.95
C THR A 268 24.96 -1.47 -18.11
N LEU A 269 24.46 -1.23 -19.33
CA LEU A 269 25.27 -0.88 -20.48
C LEU A 269 25.81 0.55 -20.23
N SER A 270 26.73 0.69 -19.28
CA SER A 270 27.65 1.80 -19.27
C SER A 270 28.61 1.53 -20.43
N PRO A 271 28.85 2.51 -21.32
CA PRO A 271 30.00 2.42 -22.20
C PRO A 271 31.24 2.43 -21.31
N ALA A 272 31.69 1.24 -20.93
CA ALA A 272 32.87 1.07 -20.12
C ALA A 272 34.08 1.30 -20.99
N THR A 273 34.63 2.49 -20.89
CA THR A 273 36.02 2.75 -21.27
C THR A 273 36.90 3.01 -20.06
N VAL A 274 36.57 2.44 -18.91
CA VAL A 274 37.46 2.41 -17.75
C VAL A 274 37.67 0.94 -17.38
N THR A 275 38.81 0.41 -17.74
CA THR A 275 39.28 -0.87 -17.21
C THR A 275 39.64 -0.60 -15.75
N ILE A 276 38.71 -0.89 -14.84
CA ILE A 276 38.97 -0.84 -13.41
C ILE A 276 39.81 -2.07 -13.08
N ASP A 277 41.06 -1.88 -12.73
CA ASP A 277 41.88 -2.93 -12.14
C ASP A 277 41.36 -3.24 -10.73
N ARG A 278 40.59 -4.31 -10.63
CA ARG A 278 39.97 -4.77 -9.39
C ARG A 278 40.96 -5.39 -8.41
N THR A 279 42.24 -5.55 -8.80
CA THR A 279 43.30 -6.02 -7.89
C THR A 279 43.87 -4.89 -7.03
N VAL A 280 43.58 -3.65 -7.39
CA VAL A 280 43.94 -2.47 -6.61
C VAL A 280 42.68 -1.93 -5.98
N MET A 281 42.61 -1.97 -4.64
CA MET A 281 41.53 -1.32 -3.90
C MET A 281 41.56 0.17 -4.25
N PRO A 282 40.52 0.76 -4.83
CA PRO A 282 40.51 2.19 -5.08
C PRO A 282 40.75 2.88 -3.74
N PRO A 283 41.62 3.93 -3.70
CA PRO A 283 41.77 4.72 -2.49
C PRO A 283 40.36 5.15 -2.07
N PRO A 284 40.04 5.14 -0.77
CA PRO A 284 38.74 5.62 -0.32
C PRO A 284 38.54 7.01 -0.93
N LYS A 285 37.62 7.08 -1.90
CA LYS A 285 37.13 8.39 -2.33
C LYS A 285 36.56 8.98 -1.06
N SER A 286 37.05 10.17 -0.68
CA SER A 286 36.36 10.97 0.30
C SER A 286 34.89 10.92 -0.07
N GLU A 287 34.03 10.49 0.86
CA GLU A 287 32.60 10.52 0.65
C GLU A 287 32.28 11.85 -0.02
N PRO A 288 31.61 11.87 -1.17
CA PRO A 288 31.27 13.12 -1.81
C PRO A 288 30.45 13.89 -0.79
N VAL A 289 31.03 14.94 -0.23
CA VAL A 289 30.29 15.88 0.59
C VAL A 289 29.17 16.37 -0.31
N PHE A 290 27.94 16.02 0.04
CA PHE A 290 26.77 16.52 -0.69
C PHE A 290 26.82 18.03 -0.60
N THR A 291 27.19 18.66 -1.71
CA THR A 291 27.13 20.11 -1.85
C THR A 291 25.79 20.41 -2.52
N PRO A 292 24.83 20.97 -1.78
CA PRO A 292 23.56 21.35 -2.38
C PRO A 292 23.82 22.32 -3.54
N PRO A 293 23.08 22.21 -4.65
CA PRO A 293 23.23 23.10 -5.79
C PRO A 293 22.99 24.55 -5.33
N THR A 294 23.89 25.46 -5.70
CA THR A 294 23.73 26.85 -5.38
C THR A 294 22.67 27.48 -6.28
N PRO A 295 21.55 27.99 -5.76
CA PRO A 295 20.52 28.60 -6.59
C PRO A 295 21.04 29.92 -7.19
N THR A 296 20.73 30.13 -8.46
CA THR A 296 20.84 31.46 -9.07
C THR A 296 19.71 32.33 -8.55
N LYS A 297 20.04 33.45 -7.90
CA LYS A 297 19.06 34.36 -7.30
C LYS A 297 18.98 35.65 -8.11
N THR A 298 17.77 36.10 -8.35
CA THR A 298 17.46 37.41 -8.96
C THR A 298 16.17 37.97 -8.35
N ALA A 299 15.82 39.18 -8.69
CA ALA A 299 14.60 39.81 -8.29
C ALA A 299 13.94 40.54 -9.49
N LEU A 300 12.64 40.53 -9.53
CA LEU A 300 11.88 41.33 -10.48
C LEU A 300 11.82 42.79 -10.05
N SER A 301 11.46 43.67 -10.96
CA SER A 301 11.36 45.15 -10.69
C SER A 301 10.29 45.47 -9.61
N ASN A 302 9.33 44.59 -9.38
CA ASN A 302 8.32 44.71 -8.32
C ASN A 302 8.78 44.18 -6.95
N GLY A 303 10.05 43.72 -6.82
CA GLY A 303 10.61 43.20 -5.59
C GLY A 303 10.42 41.70 -5.35
N MET A 304 9.74 40.96 -6.22
CA MET A 304 9.59 39.52 -6.11
C MET A 304 10.93 38.82 -6.32
N GLY A 305 11.39 38.06 -5.31
CA GLY A 305 12.60 37.26 -5.38
C GLY A 305 12.38 35.99 -6.23
N ILE A 306 13.37 35.67 -7.06
CA ILE A 306 13.39 34.45 -7.86
C ILE A 306 14.64 33.65 -7.50
N SER A 307 14.47 32.34 -7.24
CA SER A 307 15.57 31.41 -7.05
C SER A 307 15.43 30.28 -8.06
N VAL A 308 16.50 29.99 -8.82
CA VAL A 308 16.49 28.95 -9.85
C VAL A 308 17.60 27.94 -9.56
N VAL A 309 17.26 26.68 -9.53
CA VAL A 309 18.21 25.56 -9.51
C VAL A 309 18.07 24.80 -10.83
N GLU A 310 19.13 24.78 -11.62
CA GLU A 310 19.13 24.14 -12.92
C GLU A 310 19.54 22.68 -12.81
N GLN A 311 18.63 21.77 -13.22
CA GLN A 311 18.89 20.34 -13.34
C GLN A 311 18.38 19.84 -14.71
N ARG A 312 19.30 19.42 -15.57
CA ARG A 312 18.98 19.08 -16.97
C ARG A 312 18.82 17.57 -17.23
N GLY A 313 18.76 16.75 -16.18
CA GLY A 313 18.68 15.29 -16.33
C GLY A 313 17.32 14.77 -16.86
N LEU A 314 16.24 15.49 -16.59
CA LEU A 314 14.87 15.18 -17.03
C LEU A 314 14.17 16.44 -17.55
N PRO A 315 13.24 16.32 -18.53
CA PRO A 315 12.49 17.45 -19.05
C PRO A 315 11.32 17.86 -18.12
N ILE A 316 11.61 18.05 -16.83
CA ILE A 316 10.63 18.39 -15.78
C ILE A 316 11.04 19.72 -15.14
N VAL A 317 10.05 20.56 -14.86
CA VAL A 317 10.19 21.77 -14.08
C VAL A 317 9.24 21.70 -12.87
N ALA A 318 9.80 21.71 -11.67
CA ALA A 318 9.05 21.94 -10.45
C ALA A 318 9.23 23.41 -10.04
N PHE A 319 8.14 24.09 -9.72
CA PHE A 319 8.18 25.50 -9.33
C PHE A 319 7.14 25.80 -8.26
N GLY A 320 7.35 26.87 -7.51
CA GLY A 320 6.40 27.30 -6.50
C GLY A 320 6.44 28.80 -6.27
N VAL A 321 5.29 29.36 -5.89
CA VAL A 321 5.12 30.73 -5.42
C VAL A 321 4.91 30.67 -3.90
N LEU A 322 5.85 31.21 -3.16
CA LEU A 322 5.82 31.24 -1.71
C LEU A 322 5.45 32.66 -1.25
N MET A 323 4.44 32.75 -0.40
CA MET A 323 3.95 33.97 0.18
C MET A 323 4.08 33.93 1.70
N ASP A 324 4.59 34.99 2.32
CA ASP A 324 4.64 35.18 3.79
C ASP A 324 3.23 35.47 4.31
N ALA A 325 2.36 34.47 4.22
CA ALA A 325 0.94 34.53 4.55
C ALA A 325 0.47 33.18 5.10
N GLY A 326 1.00 32.78 6.23
CA GLY A 326 0.63 31.55 6.94
C GLY A 326 -0.29 31.80 8.12
N ALA A 327 -0.67 30.74 8.84
CA ALA A 327 -1.56 30.79 9.99
C ALA A 327 -1.08 31.75 11.12
N SER A 328 0.23 31.98 11.22
CA SER A 328 0.79 33.00 12.14
C SER A 328 0.36 34.45 11.81
N ARG A 329 -0.25 34.67 10.67
CA ARG A 329 -0.83 35.96 10.24
C ARG A 329 -2.35 36.03 10.39
N ASP A 330 -2.97 34.95 10.84
CA ASP A 330 -4.42 34.91 11.07
C ASP A 330 -4.83 35.96 12.11
N PRO A 331 -5.95 36.65 11.90
CA PRO A 331 -6.55 37.45 12.95
C PRO A 331 -6.92 36.59 14.16
N GLU A 332 -6.76 37.10 15.39
CA GLU A 332 -7.07 36.36 16.62
C GLU A 332 -8.48 35.77 16.66
N ASN A 333 -9.43 36.42 16.00
CA ASN A 333 -10.84 36.00 15.94
C ASN A 333 -11.18 35.10 14.75
N LEU A 334 -10.19 34.81 13.86
CA LEU A 334 -10.38 34.00 12.66
C LEU A 334 -9.21 33.02 12.44
N PRO A 335 -8.88 32.14 13.41
CA PRO A 335 -7.83 31.15 13.24
C PRO A 335 -8.20 30.17 12.11
N GLY A 336 -7.23 29.82 11.25
CA GLY A 336 -7.42 28.96 10.09
C GLY A 336 -7.71 29.70 8.79
N LEU A 337 -7.80 31.05 8.82
CA LEU A 337 -8.11 31.86 7.65
C LEU A 337 -7.07 31.71 6.54
N ALA A 338 -5.78 31.70 6.87
CA ALA A 338 -4.70 31.52 5.89
C ALA A 338 -4.82 30.15 5.18
N GLY A 339 -5.05 29.07 5.93
CA GLY A 339 -5.25 27.74 5.36
C GLY A 339 -6.49 27.67 4.46
N PHE A 340 -7.61 28.22 4.91
CA PHE A 340 -8.83 28.30 4.14
C PHE A 340 -8.65 29.15 2.86
N THR A 341 -7.98 30.30 2.96
CA THR A 341 -7.67 31.14 1.81
C THR A 341 -6.79 30.41 0.79
N ALA A 342 -5.78 29.68 1.25
CA ALA A 342 -4.93 28.89 0.38
C ALA A 342 -5.75 27.86 -0.42
N GLN A 343 -6.65 27.14 0.24
CA GLN A 343 -7.54 26.17 -0.42
C GLN A 343 -8.48 26.82 -1.44
N MET A 344 -8.84 28.07 -1.24
CA MET A 344 -9.71 28.80 -2.14
C MET A 344 -9.02 29.32 -3.41
N LEU A 345 -7.69 29.43 -3.46
CA LEU A 345 -6.97 29.97 -4.62
C LEU A 345 -7.23 29.19 -5.92
N PRO A 346 -7.27 27.85 -5.95
CA PRO A 346 -7.59 27.11 -7.17
C PRO A 346 -9.10 27.05 -7.51
N GLU A 347 -9.97 27.59 -6.66
CA GLU A 347 -11.41 27.45 -6.81
C GLU A 347 -12.07 28.50 -7.70
N GLY A 348 -11.30 29.41 -8.27
CA GLY A 348 -11.77 30.35 -9.27
C GLY A 348 -10.91 31.60 -9.43
N THR A 349 -10.83 32.05 -10.66
CA THR A 349 -10.24 33.33 -11.02
C THR A 349 -11.25 34.19 -11.76
N ASN A 350 -10.91 35.46 -12.01
CA ASN A 350 -11.76 36.30 -12.88
C ASN A 350 -11.88 35.74 -14.31
N ASN A 351 -10.99 34.84 -14.70
CA ASN A 351 -10.88 34.30 -16.05
C ASN A 351 -11.39 32.86 -16.19
N LYS A 352 -11.39 32.08 -15.11
CA LYS A 352 -11.69 30.65 -15.12
C LYS A 352 -12.43 30.20 -13.87
N SER A 353 -13.37 29.31 -14.05
CA SER A 353 -13.98 28.54 -12.95
C SER A 353 -13.03 27.49 -12.40
N SER A 354 -13.33 26.94 -11.22
CA SER A 354 -12.62 25.81 -10.58
C SER A 354 -12.41 24.63 -11.53
N GLN A 355 -13.46 24.24 -12.26
CA GLN A 355 -13.39 23.14 -13.22
C GLN A 355 -12.48 23.44 -14.41
N GLU A 356 -12.53 24.67 -14.96
CA GLU A 356 -11.67 25.07 -16.07
C GLU A 356 -10.20 25.17 -15.64
N ILE A 357 -9.93 25.56 -14.40
CA ILE A 357 -8.58 25.54 -13.81
C ILE A 357 -8.06 24.11 -13.70
N ALA A 358 -8.84 23.22 -13.10
CA ALA A 358 -8.48 21.80 -12.96
C ALA A 358 -8.22 21.17 -14.34
N GLN A 359 -9.12 21.37 -15.29
CA GLN A 359 -9.00 20.85 -16.65
C GLN A 359 -7.76 21.39 -17.37
N ALA A 360 -7.44 22.67 -17.20
CA ALA A 360 -6.26 23.27 -17.84
C ALA A 360 -4.94 22.69 -17.31
N PHE A 361 -4.83 22.46 -15.99
CA PHE A 361 -3.67 21.79 -15.40
C PHE A 361 -3.58 20.33 -15.82
N GLU A 362 -4.69 19.58 -15.78
CA GLU A 362 -4.73 18.18 -16.18
C GLU A 362 -4.36 17.99 -17.66
N PHE A 363 -4.83 18.90 -18.55
CA PHE A 363 -4.52 18.85 -19.97
C PHE A 363 -3.01 18.91 -20.26
N ILE A 364 -2.24 19.63 -19.46
CA ILE A 364 -0.78 19.70 -19.57
C ILE A 364 -0.07 18.64 -18.71
N GLY A 365 -0.81 17.66 -18.14
CA GLY A 365 -0.26 16.62 -17.29
C GLY A 365 0.32 17.14 -15.97
N SER A 366 -0.21 18.27 -15.46
CA SER A 366 0.22 18.91 -14.23
C SER A 366 -0.91 18.92 -13.20
N ARG A 367 -0.55 19.26 -11.97
CA ARG A 367 -1.51 19.57 -10.88
C ARG A 367 -0.98 20.76 -10.11
N ILE A 368 -1.88 21.59 -9.62
CA ILE A 368 -1.57 22.67 -8.69
C ILE A 368 -1.89 22.22 -7.27
N SER A 369 -0.98 22.49 -6.34
CA SER A 369 -1.21 22.39 -4.90
C SER A 369 -1.16 23.76 -4.29
N ALA A 370 -2.05 24.05 -3.36
CA ALA A 370 -2.10 25.29 -2.61
C ALA A 370 -2.16 24.96 -1.12
N ASP A 371 -1.00 25.05 -0.45
CA ASP A 371 -0.81 24.63 0.93
C ASP A 371 -0.60 25.85 1.85
N GLY A 372 -1.56 26.10 2.73
CA GLY A 372 -1.40 27.03 3.85
C GLY A 372 -0.62 26.36 5.00
N ARG A 373 0.51 26.91 5.35
CA ARG A 373 1.37 26.46 6.45
C ARG A 373 1.34 27.42 7.62
N ARG A 374 2.09 27.13 8.68
CA ARG A 374 2.14 27.96 9.88
C ARG A 374 2.65 29.38 9.56
N GLU A 375 3.67 29.50 8.72
CA GLU A 375 4.34 30.78 8.44
C GLU A 375 4.13 31.29 7.01
N TYR A 376 3.75 30.41 6.08
CA TYR A 376 3.65 30.76 4.66
C TYR A 376 2.52 30.02 3.95
N THR A 377 2.13 30.54 2.81
CA THR A 377 1.31 29.81 1.82
C THR A 377 2.21 29.49 0.62
N LEU A 378 2.14 28.25 0.15
CA LEU A 378 2.88 27.76 -1.02
C LEU A 378 1.89 27.26 -2.08
N LEU A 379 1.94 27.89 -3.26
CA LEU A 379 1.38 27.30 -4.47
C LEU A 379 2.51 26.59 -5.20
N SER A 380 2.36 25.30 -5.52
CA SER A 380 3.38 24.54 -6.23
C SER A 380 2.78 23.69 -7.33
N ALA A 381 3.54 23.55 -8.41
CA ALA A 381 3.20 22.65 -9.52
C ALA A 381 4.47 22.04 -10.11
N GLU A 382 4.31 20.87 -10.70
CA GLU A 382 5.32 20.19 -11.50
C GLU A 382 4.75 19.95 -12.90
N THR A 383 5.56 20.19 -13.93
CA THR A 383 5.14 20.01 -15.31
C THR A 383 6.33 19.66 -16.22
N LEU A 384 6.05 19.17 -17.41
CA LEU A 384 7.09 19.00 -18.42
C LEU A 384 7.59 20.38 -18.90
N THR A 385 8.89 20.47 -19.18
CA THR A 385 9.54 21.73 -19.63
C THR A 385 8.80 22.40 -20.79
N LYS A 386 8.26 21.62 -21.74
CA LYS A 386 7.49 22.13 -22.87
C LYS A 386 6.19 22.86 -22.50
N HIS A 387 5.64 22.55 -21.30
CA HIS A 387 4.40 23.12 -20.80
C HIS A 387 4.60 24.13 -19.67
N PHE A 388 5.86 24.37 -19.28
CA PHE A 388 6.18 25.30 -18.20
C PHE A 388 5.59 26.71 -18.38
N PRO A 389 5.65 27.34 -19.58
CA PRO A 389 5.06 28.66 -19.77
C PRO A 389 3.56 28.67 -19.45
N THR A 390 2.81 27.66 -19.91
CA THR A 390 1.36 27.53 -19.65
C THR A 390 1.08 27.29 -18.16
N ALA A 391 1.83 26.40 -17.51
CA ALA A 391 1.67 26.13 -16.09
C ALA A 391 1.96 27.35 -15.23
N LEU A 392 2.99 28.14 -15.61
CA LEU A 392 3.33 29.40 -14.93
C LEU A 392 2.23 30.45 -15.12
N GLU A 393 1.69 30.58 -16.33
CA GLU A 393 0.57 31.51 -16.63
C GLU A 393 -0.67 31.16 -15.79
N LEU A 394 -1.05 29.89 -15.75
CA LEU A 394 -2.17 29.41 -14.93
C LEU A 394 -1.94 29.70 -13.44
N THR A 395 -0.75 29.41 -12.93
CA THR A 395 -0.41 29.69 -11.53
C THR A 395 -0.42 31.18 -11.23
N ALA A 396 0.06 32.01 -12.16
CA ALA A 396 0.03 33.47 -12.00
C ALA A 396 -1.42 33.99 -11.95
N ASP A 397 -2.33 33.43 -12.76
CA ASP A 397 -3.74 33.81 -12.74
C ASP A 397 -4.40 33.50 -11.38
N LEU A 398 -4.05 32.37 -10.75
CA LEU A 398 -4.53 32.03 -9.40
C LEU A 398 -4.09 33.03 -8.33
N VAL A 399 -2.90 33.59 -8.45
CA VAL A 399 -2.35 34.53 -7.47
C VAL A 399 -2.80 35.96 -7.73
N LEU A 400 -2.89 36.36 -9.00
CA LEU A 400 -3.15 37.75 -9.39
C LEU A 400 -4.62 38.07 -9.54
N ASN A 401 -5.44 37.11 -9.90
CA ASN A 401 -6.83 37.30 -10.28
C ASN A 401 -7.83 36.37 -9.56
N PRO A 402 -7.63 35.95 -8.30
CA PRO A 402 -8.60 35.10 -7.61
C PRO A 402 -9.93 35.85 -7.45
N ASN A 403 -11.07 35.15 -7.60
CA ASN A 403 -12.37 35.77 -7.46
C ASN A 403 -13.24 35.21 -6.32
N PHE A 404 -12.82 34.09 -5.69
CA PHE A 404 -13.47 33.49 -4.53
C PHE A 404 -15.02 33.39 -4.67
N PRO A 405 -15.54 32.59 -5.61
CA PRO A 405 -16.99 32.53 -5.83
C PRO A 405 -17.74 32.06 -4.58
N ASP A 406 -18.86 32.73 -4.22
CA ASP A 406 -19.60 32.43 -2.99
C ASP A 406 -19.99 30.95 -2.87
N HIS A 407 -20.40 30.32 -3.96
CA HIS A 407 -20.81 28.92 -3.97
C HIS A 407 -19.61 27.98 -3.70
N GLU A 408 -18.41 28.31 -4.18
CA GLU A 408 -17.19 27.54 -3.90
C GLU A 408 -16.72 27.76 -2.45
N VAL A 409 -16.81 29.00 -1.94
CA VAL A 409 -16.53 29.30 -0.54
C VAL A 409 -17.39 28.42 0.37
N GLU A 410 -18.69 28.29 0.09
CA GLU A 410 -19.58 27.45 0.89
C GLU A 410 -19.33 25.95 0.70
N ARG A 411 -18.90 25.52 -0.49
CA ARG A 411 -18.51 24.12 -0.75
C ARG A 411 -17.24 23.76 0.05
N VAL A 412 -16.15 24.49 -0.11
CA VAL A 412 -14.87 24.26 0.56
C VAL A 412 -15.02 24.39 2.09
N ARG A 413 -15.85 25.34 2.57
CA ARG A 413 -16.16 25.46 4.00
C ARG A 413 -16.78 24.18 4.56
N ARG A 414 -17.76 23.61 3.88
CA ARG A 414 -18.40 22.35 4.33
C ARG A 414 -17.41 21.18 4.35
N GLU A 415 -16.56 21.09 3.35
CA GLU A 415 -15.52 20.07 3.29
C GLU A 415 -14.54 20.23 4.45
N HIS A 416 -14.03 21.43 4.68
CA HIS A 416 -13.10 21.72 5.76
C HIS A 416 -13.69 21.47 7.16
N LEU A 417 -14.94 21.87 7.38
CA LEU A 417 -15.65 21.57 8.62
C LEU A 417 -15.84 20.06 8.83
N THR A 418 -16.04 19.32 7.77
CA THR A 418 -16.15 17.86 7.83
C THR A 418 -14.80 17.21 8.21
N GLU A 419 -13.71 17.69 7.64
CA GLU A 419 -12.35 17.24 7.99
C GLU A 419 -12.02 17.56 9.46
N LEU A 420 -12.33 18.77 9.93
CA LEU A 420 -12.14 19.14 11.33
C LEU A 420 -12.95 18.26 12.30
N ARG A 421 -14.17 17.85 11.90
CA ARG A 421 -14.96 16.91 12.71
C ARG A 421 -14.31 15.53 12.75
N ARG A 422 -13.88 15.02 11.60
CA ARG A 422 -13.16 13.73 11.52
C ARG A 422 -11.87 13.75 12.34
N GLY A 423 -11.10 14.85 12.28
CA GLY A 423 -9.88 15.00 13.06
C GLY A 423 -10.08 14.89 14.56
N LYS A 424 -11.29 15.21 15.08
CA LYS A 424 -11.61 15.04 16.52
C LYS A 424 -11.75 13.56 16.94
N ASP A 425 -12.02 12.68 15.98
CA ASP A 425 -12.13 11.25 16.23
C ASP A 425 -10.79 10.52 16.01
N GLU A 426 -9.75 11.23 15.52
CA GLU A 426 -8.42 10.71 15.26
C GLU A 426 -7.48 11.02 16.43
N PRO A 427 -7.02 10.01 17.21
CA PRO A 427 -6.20 10.23 18.40
C PRO A 427 -4.93 11.04 18.14
N ASN A 428 -4.26 10.82 17.00
CA ASN A 428 -3.04 11.55 16.65
C ASN A 428 -3.32 13.04 16.40
N ALA A 429 -4.39 13.36 15.65
CA ALA A 429 -4.76 14.75 15.37
C ALA A 429 -5.14 15.49 16.65
N VAL A 430 -5.87 14.83 17.57
CA VAL A 430 -6.21 15.37 18.89
C VAL A 430 -4.95 15.59 19.73
N ALA A 431 -4.03 14.64 19.74
CA ALA A 431 -2.77 14.77 20.49
C ALA A 431 -1.90 15.92 19.95
N GLU A 432 -1.76 16.06 18.62
CA GLU A 432 -1.02 17.17 18.01
C GLU A 432 -1.66 18.52 18.36
N GLN A 433 -2.98 18.64 18.26
CA GLN A 433 -3.69 19.87 18.60
C GLN A 433 -3.52 20.24 20.08
N LEU A 434 -3.60 19.26 20.98
CA LEU A 434 -3.39 19.48 22.41
C LEU A 434 -1.94 19.89 22.72
N MET A 435 -0.98 19.21 22.08
CA MET A 435 0.45 19.53 22.24
C MET A 435 0.76 20.95 21.78
N ASP A 436 0.27 21.34 20.60
CA ASP A 436 0.45 22.70 20.07
C ASP A 436 -0.17 23.73 21.02
N GLY A 437 -1.37 23.49 21.51
CA GLY A 437 -2.04 24.38 22.47
C GLY A 437 -1.30 24.50 23.80
N LEU A 438 -0.64 23.45 24.28
CA LEU A 438 0.15 23.46 25.52
C LEU A 438 1.54 24.07 25.37
N VAL A 439 2.15 23.91 24.20
CA VAL A 439 3.53 24.38 23.95
C VAL A 439 3.56 25.87 23.59
N PHE A 440 2.53 26.34 22.90
CA PHE A 440 2.50 27.71 22.34
C PHE A 440 1.45 28.62 22.98
N ASN A 441 0.90 28.21 24.11
CA ASN A 441 -0.08 29.03 24.84
C ASN A 441 0.57 30.10 25.73
#